data_1ae827b49ef66ff08f1ff9512e786d0f
#
_entry.id   1ae827b49ef66ff08f1ff9512e786d0f
#
_cell.length_a   1.000
_cell.length_b   1.000
_cell.length_c   1.000
_cell.angle_alpha   90.00
_cell.angle_beta   90.00
_cell.angle_gamma   90.00
#
_symmetry.space_group_name_H-M   'P 1'
#
loop_
_entity.id
_entity.type
_entity.pdbx_description
1 polymer ?
#
loop_
_entity_poly.entity_id
_entity_poly.type
_entity_poly.pdbx_seq_one_letter_code
_entity_poly.pdbx_strand_id
1 'polypeptide(L)'
;MTSTLRIYISGSITKDPDYRANFARAEEKLRRQRLHVFNPAKNEPDPDKTWTDYMKYDIRQLLTCSAIYLLKGWRKSNGARLEYRIAKALGLIIMREQ
;
A
#
# COMPACT_ATOMS: atom_id res chain seq x y z
N MET A 1 0.90 7.49 24.32
CA MET A 1 2.05 7.17 23.46
C MET A 1 1.66 7.18 22.00
N THR A 2 2.49 7.76 21.16
CA THR A 2 2.28 7.72 19.71
C THR A 2 2.55 6.28 19.22
N SER A 3 1.68 5.77 18.36
CA SER A 3 1.92 4.47 17.75
C SER A 3 3.17 4.53 16.87
N THR A 4 4.03 3.51 16.96
CA THR A 4 5.16 3.34 16.05
C THR A 4 4.82 2.48 14.86
N LEU A 5 3.57 1.98 14.78
CA LEU A 5 3.13 1.15 13.68
C LEU A 5 3.03 1.97 12.39
N ARG A 6 3.63 1.46 11.34
CA ARG A 6 3.55 2.03 10.01
C ARG A 6 2.81 1.05 9.11
N ILE A 7 1.80 1.55 8.41
CA ILE A 7 0.89 0.74 7.60
C ILE A 7 1.13 1.03 6.13
N TYR A 8 1.33 0.00 5.33
CA TYR A 8 1.46 0.09 3.88
C TYR A 8 0.10 -0.13 3.23
N ILE A 9 -0.36 0.83 2.43
CA ILE A 9 -1.63 0.68 1.70
C ILE A 9 -1.34 -0.01 0.36
N SER A 10 -2.06 -1.10 0.08
CA SER A 10 -1.88 -1.89 -1.13
C SER A 10 -3.19 -2.06 -1.87
N GLY A 11 -3.17 -1.87 -3.18
CA GLY A 11 -4.36 -1.98 -4.01
C GLY A 11 -4.04 -1.76 -5.48
N SER A 12 -5.10 -1.76 -6.30
CA SER A 12 -4.96 -1.55 -7.73
C SER A 12 -4.68 -0.10 -8.06
N ILE A 13 -3.62 0.16 -8.80
CA ILE A 13 -3.26 1.50 -9.26
C ILE A 13 -3.51 1.61 -10.77
N THR A 14 -2.88 0.73 -11.56
CA THR A 14 -2.89 0.86 -13.03
C THR A 14 -4.23 0.54 -13.67
N LYS A 15 -5.05 -0.26 -13.02
CA LYS A 15 -6.32 -0.74 -13.59
C LYS A 15 -7.56 -0.03 -13.05
N ASP A 16 -7.38 0.88 -12.11
CA ASP A 16 -8.50 1.58 -11.47
C ASP A 16 -8.34 3.09 -11.66
N PRO A 17 -9.23 3.74 -12.42
CA PRO A 17 -9.14 5.19 -12.63
C PRO A 17 -9.34 6.00 -11.36
N ASP A 18 -9.97 5.43 -10.35
CA ASP A 18 -10.24 6.09 -9.06
C ASP A 18 -9.19 5.76 -8.00
N TYR A 19 -8.06 5.22 -8.40
CA TYR A 19 -7.08 4.72 -7.43
C TYR A 19 -6.61 5.77 -6.43
N ARG A 20 -6.42 7.01 -6.86
CA ARG A 20 -5.95 8.07 -5.94
C ARG A 20 -6.96 8.35 -4.84
N ALA A 21 -8.24 8.40 -5.19
CA ALA A 21 -9.31 8.61 -4.22
C ALA A 21 -9.43 7.43 -3.26
N ASN A 22 -9.31 6.21 -3.77
CA ASN A 22 -9.41 5.00 -2.95
C ASN A 22 -8.26 4.94 -1.92
N PHE A 23 -7.04 5.24 -2.35
CA PHE A 23 -5.88 5.26 -1.46
C PHE A 23 -5.96 6.41 -0.46
N ALA A 24 -6.43 7.58 -0.89
CA ALA A 24 -6.58 8.74 -0.01
C ALA A 24 -7.61 8.48 1.09
N ARG A 25 -8.72 7.82 0.75
CA ARG A 25 -9.76 7.44 1.71
C ARG A 25 -9.19 6.51 2.79
N ALA A 26 -8.42 5.52 2.37
CA ALA A 26 -7.78 4.59 3.30
C ALA A 26 -6.77 5.31 4.19
N GLU A 27 -5.95 6.17 3.61
CA GLU A 27 -4.97 6.93 4.38
C GLU A 27 -5.66 7.79 5.44
N GLU A 28 -6.70 8.50 5.08
CA GLU A 28 -7.43 9.34 6.02
C GLU A 28 -7.99 8.52 7.19
N LYS A 29 -8.60 7.38 6.88
CA LYS A 29 -9.15 6.48 7.90
C LYS A 29 -8.08 6.01 8.88
N LEU A 30 -6.93 5.57 8.35
CA LEU A 30 -5.84 5.06 9.19
C LEU A 30 -5.20 6.16 10.02
N ARG A 31 -5.04 7.36 9.46
CA ARG A 31 -4.46 8.49 10.21
C ARG A 31 -5.38 8.96 11.34
N ARG A 32 -6.68 8.85 11.17
CA ARG A 32 -7.64 9.12 12.25
C ARG A 32 -7.45 8.18 13.43
N GLN A 33 -6.91 6.98 13.19
CA GLN A 33 -6.58 6.01 14.21
C GLN A 33 -5.15 6.23 14.74
N ARG A 34 -4.52 7.34 14.39
CA ARG A 34 -3.16 7.73 14.83
C ARG A 34 -2.08 6.76 14.36
N LEU A 35 -2.29 6.15 13.19
CA LEU A 35 -1.32 5.26 12.57
C LEU A 35 -0.48 6.00 11.54
N HIS A 36 0.79 5.63 11.41
CA HIS A 36 1.64 6.12 10.33
C HIS A 36 1.33 5.34 9.07
N VAL A 37 1.32 6.02 7.93
CA VAL A 37 0.86 5.43 6.67
C VAL A 37 1.86 5.70 5.57
N PHE A 38 2.16 4.67 4.77
CA PHE A 38 2.79 4.84 3.48
C PHE A 38 1.74 4.61 2.39
N ASN A 39 1.56 5.62 1.54
CA ASN A 39 0.59 5.60 0.44
C ASN A 39 1.34 5.67 -0.89
N PRO A 40 1.50 4.54 -1.61
CA PRO A 40 2.24 4.52 -2.87
C PRO A 40 1.56 5.31 -3.99
N ALA A 41 0.26 5.59 -3.86
CA ALA A 41 -0.46 6.39 -4.85
C ALA A 41 -0.05 7.86 -4.86
N LYS A 42 0.70 8.32 -3.87
CA LYS A 42 1.24 9.68 -3.84
C LYS A 42 2.51 9.84 -4.67
N ASN A 43 3.09 8.76 -5.16
CA ASN A 43 4.25 8.83 -6.03
C ASN A 43 3.85 9.51 -7.35
N GLU A 44 4.64 10.51 -7.77
CA GLU A 44 4.39 11.17 -9.04
C GLU A 44 4.74 10.23 -10.19
N PRO A 45 3.89 10.18 -11.24
CA PRO A 45 4.23 9.40 -12.42
C PRO A 45 5.54 9.87 -13.06
N ASP A 46 6.40 8.93 -13.40
CA ASP A 46 7.68 9.21 -14.04
C ASP A 46 7.76 8.33 -15.30
N PRO A 47 7.77 8.95 -16.51
CA PRO A 47 7.77 8.18 -17.76
C PRO A 47 9.06 7.39 -17.97
N ASP A 48 10.13 7.71 -17.24
CA ASP A 48 11.41 7.00 -17.35
C ASP A 48 11.46 5.77 -16.46
N LYS A 49 10.44 5.51 -15.65
CA LYS A 49 10.41 4.38 -14.73
C LYS A 49 9.47 3.28 -15.22
N THR A 50 9.92 2.04 -15.06
CA THR A 50 9.15 0.85 -15.38
C THR A 50 8.32 0.41 -14.16
N TRP A 51 7.38 -0.52 -14.39
CA TRP A 51 6.64 -1.17 -13.31
C TRP A 51 7.60 -1.79 -12.28
N THR A 52 8.69 -2.40 -12.76
CA THR A 52 9.70 -3.01 -11.87
C THR A 52 10.35 -1.97 -10.99
N ASP A 53 10.65 -0.79 -11.54
CA ASP A 53 11.26 0.30 -10.75
C ASP A 53 10.33 0.75 -9.62
N TYR A 54 9.03 0.93 -9.93
CA TYR A 54 8.04 1.29 -8.92
C TYR A 54 7.91 0.21 -7.86
N MET A 55 7.88 -1.06 -8.28
CA MET A 55 7.74 -2.17 -7.33
C MET A 55 8.94 -2.28 -6.40
N LYS A 56 10.15 -2.09 -6.92
CA LYS A 56 11.35 -2.10 -6.06
C LYS A 56 11.28 -1.03 -4.98
N TYR A 57 10.88 0.18 -5.36
CA TYR A 57 10.75 1.27 -4.41
C TYR A 57 9.65 0.97 -3.39
N ASP A 58 8.48 0.55 -3.86
CA ASP A 58 7.32 0.30 -3.00
C ASP A 58 7.60 -0.86 -2.03
N ILE A 59 8.23 -1.92 -2.50
CA ILE A 59 8.57 -3.07 -1.65
C ILE A 59 9.57 -2.65 -0.56
N ARG A 60 10.54 -1.78 -0.88
CA ARG A 60 11.43 -1.24 0.16
C ARG A 60 10.65 -0.54 1.25
N GLN A 61 9.62 0.21 0.88
CA GLN A 61 8.76 0.89 1.85
C GLN A 61 7.93 -0.12 2.65
N LEU A 62 7.40 -1.14 1.98
CA LEU A 62 6.65 -2.20 2.65
C LEU A 62 7.49 -2.89 3.72
N LEU A 63 8.77 -3.12 3.45
CA LEU A 63 9.69 -3.76 4.40
C LEU A 63 9.91 -2.95 5.66
N THR A 64 9.62 -1.65 5.65
CA THR A 64 9.70 -0.80 6.83
C THR A 64 8.39 -0.75 7.61
N CYS A 65 7.34 -1.41 7.11
CA CYS A 65 6.01 -1.34 7.70
C CYS A 65 5.74 -2.55 8.60
N SER A 66 4.83 -2.36 9.56
CA SER A 66 4.39 -3.41 10.48
C SER A 66 3.15 -4.12 9.96
N ALA A 67 2.42 -3.50 9.05
CA ALA A 67 1.15 -4.02 8.54
C ALA A 67 0.95 -3.62 7.08
N ILE A 68 0.13 -4.39 6.40
CA ILE A 68 -0.37 -4.06 5.06
C ILE A 68 -1.89 -3.90 5.14
N TYR A 69 -2.41 -2.86 4.49
CA TYR A 69 -3.85 -2.58 4.41
C TYR A 69 -4.29 -2.78 2.96
N LEU A 70 -5.05 -3.84 2.74
CA LEU A 70 -5.47 -4.27 1.41
C LEU A 70 -6.79 -3.61 1.04
N LEU A 71 -6.79 -2.81 -0.03
CA LEU A 71 -7.99 -2.17 -0.54
C LEU A 71 -8.89 -3.18 -1.26
N LYS A 72 -10.18 -2.87 -1.34
CA LYS A 72 -11.11 -3.68 -2.13
C LYS A 72 -10.60 -3.78 -3.56
N GLY A 73 -10.64 -4.98 -4.13
CA GLY A 73 -10.18 -5.22 -5.49
C GLY A 73 -8.68 -5.44 -5.62
N TRP A 74 -7.96 -5.54 -4.52
CA TRP A 74 -6.50 -5.70 -4.56
C TRP A 74 -6.05 -6.94 -5.34
N ARG A 75 -6.87 -8.00 -5.36
CA ARG A 75 -6.53 -9.25 -6.07
C ARG A 75 -6.45 -9.08 -7.58
N LYS A 76 -6.99 -7.98 -8.12
CA LYS A 76 -6.90 -7.66 -9.55
C LYS A 76 -5.55 -7.03 -9.93
N SER A 77 -4.74 -6.67 -8.93
CA SER A 77 -3.46 -6.01 -9.14
C SER A 77 -2.31 -6.98 -8.93
N ASN A 78 -1.46 -7.14 -9.96
CA ASN A 78 -0.26 -7.97 -9.86
C ASN A 78 0.68 -7.46 -8.75
N GLY A 79 0.83 -6.13 -8.66
CA GLY A 79 1.68 -5.52 -7.65
C GLY A 79 1.15 -5.76 -6.24
N ALA A 80 -0.14 -5.56 -6.04
CA ALA A 80 -0.75 -5.77 -4.72
C ALA A 80 -0.68 -7.24 -4.29
N ARG A 81 -0.85 -8.18 -5.23
CA ARG A 81 -0.70 -9.60 -4.90
C ARG A 81 0.72 -9.95 -4.48
N LEU A 82 1.71 -9.37 -5.15
CA LEU A 82 3.11 -9.58 -4.77
C LEU A 82 3.38 -9.00 -3.38
N GLU A 83 2.92 -7.78 -3.14
CA GLU A 83 3.07 -7.13 -1.84
C GLU A 83 2.42 -7.92 -0.72
N TYR A 84 1.23 -8.45 -0.97
CA TYR A 84 0.53 -9.31 -0.02
C TYR A 84 1.35 -10.56 0.32
N ARG A 85 1.91 -11.22 -0.71
CA ARG A 85 2.72 -12.43 -0.50
C ARG A 85 3.94 -12.15 0.36
N ILE A 86 4.60 -11.02 0.10
CA ILE A 86 5.77 -10.61 0.89
C ILE A 86 5.36 -10.32 2.33
N ALA A 87 4.29 -9.55 2.52
CA ALA A 87 3.80 -9.20 3.85
C ALA A 87 3.45 -10.46 4.64
N LYS A 88 2.76 -11.40 4.00
CA LYS A 88 2.36 -12.65 4.65
C LYS A 88 3.59 -13.49 5.01
N ALA A 89 4.54 -13.62 4.09
CA ALA A 89 5.75 -14.41 4.32
C ALA A 89 6.58 -13.86 5.47
N LEU A 90 6.60 -12.53 5.65
CA LEU A 90 7.36 -11.87 6.69
C LEU A 90 6.59 -11.70 8.00
N GLY A 91 5.35 -12.16 8.07
CA GLY A 91 4.55 -12.08 9.28
C GLY A 91 4.01 -10.69 9.61
N LEU A 92 3.87 -9.82 8.61
CA LEU A 92 3.24 -8.53 8.82
C LEU A 92 1.76 -8.72 9.16
N ILE A 93 1.20 -7.75 9.89
CA ILE A 93 -0.23 -7.73 10.18
C ILE A 93 -0.98 -7.51 8.86
N ILE A 94 -1.96 -8.35 8.58
CA ILE A 94 -2.79 -8.24 7.37
C ILE A 94 -4.11 -7.57 7.74
N MET A 95 -4.32 -6.37 7.20
CA MET A 95 -5.56 -5.61 7.38
C MET A 95 -6.29 -5.55 6.04
N ARG A 96 -7.60 -5.53 6.07
CA ARG A 96 -8.42 -5.50 4.84
C ARG A 96 -9.47 -4.41 4.93
N GLU A 97 -9.66 -3.69 3.83
CA GLU A 97 -10.76 -2.74 3.70
C GLU A 97 -12.08 -3.51 3.67
N GLN A 98 -13.03 -3.01 4.43
CA GLN A 98 -14.38 -3.59 4.49
C GLN A 98 -15.39 -2.84 3.64
#